data_c51f07d388f17f885578f902f4415540
#
_entry.id   c51f07d388f17f885578f902f4415540
#
_cell.length_a   1.000
_cell.length_b   1.000
_cell.length_c   1.000
_cell.angle_alpha   90.00
_cell.angle_beta   90.00
_cell.angle_gamma   90.00
#
_symmetry.space_group_name_H-M   'P 1'
#
loop_
_entity.id
_entity.type
_entity.pdbx_description
1 polymer ?
#
loop_
_entity_poly.entity_id
_entity_poly.type
_entity_poly.pdbx_seq_one_letter_code
_entity_poly.pdbx_strand_id
1 'polypeptide(L)'
;MYQVYCGNRILFDGITEELRLKSADLEMELGKTGSFEFTIYPTHPNYDAVVPMAMVSVSRNYETIYSGRVLKIKYGFYNEKQVACEGALAFLLDSMIEPHYFENSFVSYFDFILVEHNAQVEPEKQFVRGSVTVAEFMPFTVKETEYRSAFDTLTGRMVEASGGYLSVRYENGKRYLDLLSPYADATNVSGQTIEVGKNLLDISREFAGEKVFTAIIPLGAKIEGTEERLNIKAVNSGVGYFVNQTAAALYGKIYRQVIFDNITNPYTLLTTASEYLAENYTGETSIEITAADLSGVDYTIDSFRVGQWVKVNVGHHFDNETQTFLIKKLSINLLSPAETKIVIGEVKKGLSEAVAGISNSVNSIEVPEAVQPYVMESGKTGIFTWKKFSDNTCEFFGKVPVTGYDITMALGGWYRGANIYDATAYAYPFEMTEAPALEVTFQTRNGLAAIAWIYSADAATAQAYLPQCYLIRPVTGTGIYGNINIIGKGKLK
;
A
#
# COMPACT_ATOMS: atom_id res chain seq x y z
N MET A 1 -5.24 11.89 -34.31
CA MET A 1 -6.01 13.14 -34.47
C MET A 1 -6.83 13.37 -33.20
N TYR A 2 -6.80 14.59 -32.65
CA TYR A 2 -7.61 14.98 -31.48
C TYR A 2 -8.91 15.66 -31.93
N GLN A 3 -9.96 15.45 -31.17
CA GLN A 3 -11.25 16.12 -31.31
C GLN A 3 -11.77 16.57 -29.95
N VAL A 4 -12.41 17.73 -29.90
CA VAL A 4 -13.04 18.28 -28.69
C VAL A 4 -14.51 18.47 -28.94
N TYR A 5 -15.32 18.00 -28.00
CA TYR A 5 -16.78 18.11 -28.05
C TYR A 5 -17.28 18.87 -26.83
N CYS A 6 -18.34 19.66 -27.03
CA CYS A 6 -19.17 20.21 -25.96
C CYS A 6 -20.62 19.72 -26.18
N GLY A 7 -21.08 18.79 -25.33
CA GLY A 7 -22.26 17.99 -25.63
C GLY A 7 -22.10 17.28 -26.99
N ASN A 8 -23.05 17.55 -27.91
CA ASN A 8 -23.01 16.97 -29.24
C ASN A 8 -22.35 17.90 -30.29
N ARG A 9 -21.76 19.03 -29.89
CA ARG A 9 -21.14 20.00 -30.76
C ARG A 9 -19.63 19.83 -30.80
N ILE A 10 -19.05 19.78 -32.00
CA ILE A 10 -17.60 19.70 -32.19
C ILE A 10 -17.00 21.10 -32.01
N LEU A 11 -16.06 21.26 -31.09
CA LEU A 11 -15.32 22.50 -30.88
C LEU A 11 -13.98 22.50 -31.61
N PHE A 12 -13.41 21.31 -31.87
CA PHE A 12 -12.12 21.17 -32.51
C PHE A 12 -11.98 19.77 -33.14
N ASP A 13 -11.48 19.69 -34.37
CA ASP A 13 -11.22 18.42 -35.05
C ASP A 13 -9.82 18.35 -35.73
N GLY A 14 -9.06 19.43 -35.67
CA GLY A 14 -7.72 19.51 -36.26
C GLY A 14 -7.69 19.65 -37.81
N ILE A 15 -8.85 19.58 -38.48
CA ILE A 15 -8.96 19.61 -39.95
C ILE A 15 -9.78 20.84 -40.37
N THR A 16 -10.94 21.05 -39.80
CA THR A 16 -11.90 22.07 -40.15
C THR A 16 -11.46 23.45 -39.66
N GLU A 17 -11.24 24.38 -40.60
CA GLU A 17 -10.68 25.70 -40.27
C GLU A 17 -11.58 26.53 -39.36
N GLU A 18 -12.89 26.39 -39.51
CA GLU A 18 -13.91 27.10 -38.71
C GLU A 18 -14.00 26.53 -37.26
N LEU A 19 -13.55 25.28 -37.05
CA LEU A 19 -13.56 24.60 -35.74
C LEU A 19 -12.19 24.72 -35.07
N ARG A 20 -11.67 25.93 -34.91
CA ARG A 20 -10.37 26.16 -34.27
C ARG A 20 -10.52 26.78 -32.89
N LEU A 21 -9.76 26.25 -31.97
CA LEU A 21 -9.52 26.84 -30.65
C LEU A 21 -8.24 27.68 -30.70
N LYS A 22 -8.14 28.71 -29.85
CA LYS A 22 -6.93 29.48 -29.68
C LYS A 22 -5.88 28.77 -28.85
N SER A 23 -6.32 28.05 -27.84
CA SER A 23 -5.52 27.17 -26.98
C SER A 23 -6.33 25.95 -26.61
N ALA A 24 -5.69 24.82 -26.35
CA ALA A 24 -6.35 23.58 -25.95
C ALA A 24 -5.34 22.68 -25.22
N ASP A 25 -5.29 22.81 -23.89
CA ASP A 25 -4.31 22.17 -23.03
C ASP A 25 -5.00 21.16 -22.11
N LEU A 26 -4.64 19.88 -22.24
CA LEU A 26 -5.18 18.78 -21.46
C LEU A 26 -4.12 18.28 -20.46
N GLU A 27 -4.48 18.28 -19.20
CA GLU A 27 -3.67 17.69 -18.14
C GLU A 27 -4.37 16.50 -17.51
N MET A 28 -3.69 15.38 -17.43
CA MET A 28 -4.12 14.16 -16.75
C MET A 28 -3.07 13.78 -15.72
N GLU A 29 -3.49 13.47 -14.51
CA GLU A 29 -2.61 13.09 -13.40
C GLU A 29 -3.21 11.91 -12.64
N LEU A 30 -2.32 11.03 -12.20
CA LEU A 30 -2.68 9.80 -11.51
C LEU A 30 -3.52 10.09 -10.25
N GLY A 31 -4.69 9.49 -10.15
CA GLY A 31 -5.58 9.64 -9.00
C GLY A 31 -6.25 11.00 -8.86
N LYS A 32 -6.07 11.91 -9.83
CA LYS A 32 -6.70 13.24 -9.83
C LYS A 32 -7.78 13.37 -10.91
N THR A 33 -8.59 14.39 -10.77
CA THR A 33 -9.69 14.67 -11.71
C THR A 33 -9.22 14.96 -13.14
N GLY A 34 -7.98 15.47 -13.27
CA GLY A 34 -7.51 16.04 -14.53
C GLY A 34 -8.17 17.39 -14.86
N SER A 35 -7.59 18.13 -15.79
CA SER A 35 -8.14 19.40 -16.26
C SER A 35 -8.01 19.54 -17.77
N PHE A 36 -8.95 20.26 -18.37
CA PHE A 36 -8.86 20.67 -19.76
C PHE A 36 -9.13 22.17 -19.86
N GLU A 37 -8.16 22.92 -20.34
CA GLU A 37 -8.26 24.36 -20.52
C GLU A 37 -8.24 24.71 -22.01
N PHE A 38 -9.14 25.57 -22.45
CA PHE A 38 -9.18 26.03 -23.82
C PHE A 38 -9.71 27.45 -23.96
N THR A 39 -9.37 28.08 -25.09
CA THR A 39 -9.89 29.39 -25.43
C THR A 39 -10.62 29.36 -26.78
N ILE A 40 -11.87 29.88 -26.78
CA ILE A 40 -12.74 29.91 -27.96
C ILE A 40 -13.21 31.33 -28.24
N TYR A 41 -13.20 31.73 -29.51
CA TYR A 41 -13.65 33.04 -29.96
C TYR A 41 -15.14 33.10 -30.35
N PRO A 42 -15.77 34.27 -30.29
CA PRO A 42 -17.19 34.46 -30.72
C PRO A 42 -17.46 34.07 -32.18
N THR A 43 -16.45 34.08 -33.04
CA THR A 43 -16.52 33.68 -34.45
C THR A 43 -16.65 32.19 -34.66
N HIS A 44 -16.44 31.41 -33.61
CA HIS A 44 -16.53 29.94 -33.68
C HIS A 44 -18.03 29.54 -33.78
N PRO A 45 -18.43 28.64 -34.74
CA PRO A 45 -19.82 28.30 -34.99
C PRO A 45 -20.53 27.69 -33.77
N ASN A 46 -19.81 27.06 -32.87
CA ASN A 46 -20.32 26.41 -31.65
C ASN A 46 -19.95 27.16 -30.35
N TYR A 47 -19.66 28.47 -30.44
CA TYR A 47 -19.28 29.28 -29.29
C TYR A 47 -20.36 29.28 -28.19
N ASP A 48 -21.66 29.30 -28.56
CA ASP A 48 -22.78 29.34 -27.62
C ASP A 48 -23.03 28.00 -26.89
N ALA A 49 -22.47 26.92 -27.39
CA ALA A 49 -22.54 25.62 -26.71
C ALA A 49 -21.71 25.58 -25.41
N VAL A 50 -20.72 26.45 -25.30
CA VAL A 50 -19.84 26.51 -24.14
C VAL A 50 -20.48 27.38 -23.06
N VAL A 51 -21.16 26.73 -22.13
CA VAL A 51 -21.81 27.33 -20.96
C VAL A 51 -21.32 26.66 -19.67
N PRO A 52 -21.50 27.31 -18.50
CA PRO A 52 -21.16 26.68 -17.23
C PRO A 52 -21.85 25.32 -17.08
N MET A 53 -21.15 24.34 -16.53
CA MET A 53 -21.55 22.94 -16.30
C MET A 53 -21.82 22.13 -17.58
N ALA A 54 -21.60 22.68 -18.78
CA ALA A 54 -21.71 21.90 -20.02
C ALA A 54 -20.67 20.76 -20.04
N MET A 55 -21.09 19.59 -20.50
CA MET A 55 -20.20 18.42 -20.62
C MET A 55 -19.23 18.59 -21.78
N VAL A 56 -17.96 18.37 -21.52
CA VAL A 56 -16.87 18.46 -22.49
C VAL A 56 -16.13 17.15 -22.56
N SER A 57 -15.77 16.69 -23.76
CA SER A 57 -14.93 15.52 -23.93
C SER A 57 -13.84 15.76 -24.96
N VAL A 58 -12.71 15.09 -24.75
CA VAL A 58 -11.59 15.04 -25.68
C VAL A 58 -11.43 13.60 -26.15
N SER A 59 -11.41 13.41 -27.44
CA SER A 59 -11.11 12.12 -28.06
C SER A 59 -9.82 12.18 -28.88
N ARG A 60 -9.17 11.03 -28.98
CA ARG A 60 -8.04 10.80 -29.87
C ARG A 60 -8.33 9.56 -30.71
N ASN A 61 -8.24 9.72 -32.03
CA ASN A 61 -8.56 8.64 -32.97
C ASN A 61 -9.91 7.98 -32.67
N TYR A 62 -10.93 8.82 -32.37
CA TYR A 62 -12.30 8.43 -31.99
C TYR A 62 -12.46 7.72 -30.63
N GLU A 63 -11.40 7.54 -29.87
CA GLU A 63 -11.47 7.04 -28.50
C GLU A 63 -11.50 8.22 -27.52
N THR A 64 -12.47 8.23 -26.60
CA THR A 64 -12.52 9.24 -25.55
C THR A 64 -11.37 9.02 -24.56
N ILE A 65 -10.53 10.04 -24.40
CA ILE A 65 -9.40 10.03 -23.45
C ILE A 65 -9.67 10.89 -22.22
N TYR A 66 -10.61 11.85 -22.34
CA TYR A 66 -11.02 12.73 -21.26
C TYR A 66 -12.50 13.05 -21.41
N SER A 67 -13.19 13.12 -20.29
CA SER A 67 -14.53 13.69 -20.19
C SER A 67 -14.63 14.47 -18.88
N GLY A 68 -15.35 15.57 -18.91
CA GLY A 68 -15.50 16.45 -17.77
C GLY A 68 -16.61 17.47 -18.01
N ARG A 69 -16.60 18.53 -17.22
CA ARG A 69 -17.58 19.64 -17.34
C ARG A 69 -16.88 20.98 -17.27
N VAL A 70 -17.50 21.99 -17.88
CA VAL A 70 -17.06 23.38 -17.79
C VAL A 70 -17.27 23.88 -16.37
N LEU A 71 -16.17 24.12 -15.64
CA LEU A 71 -16.21 24.63 -14.28
C LEU A 71 -16.17 26.15 -14.24
N LYS A 72 -15.33 26.78 -15.07
CA LYS A 72 -15.11 28.21 -15.06
C LYS A 72 -15.01 28.78 -16.47
N ILE A 73 -15.66 29.92 -16.69
CA ILE A 73 -15.55 30.70 -17.91
C ILE A 73 -15.14 32.13 -17.53
N LYS A 74 -14.05 32.61 -18.13
CA LYS A 74 -13.60 33.99 -18.04
C LYS A 74 -13.70 34.61 -19.44
N TYR A 75 -14.36 35.76 -19.54
CA TYR A 75 -14.48 36.50 -20.79
C TYR A 75 -13.31 37.49 -20.93
N GLY A 76 -12.66 37.47 -22.08
CA GLY A 76 -11.60 38.42 -22.41
C GLY A 76 -12.15 39.65 -23.15
N PHE A 77 -11.23 40.53 -23.60
CA PHE A 77 -11.53 41.82 -24.21
C PHE A 77 -12.38 41.69 -25.48
N TYR A 78 -12.13 40.68 -26.31
CA TYR A 78 -12.87 40.40 -27.53
C TYR A 78 -14.04 39.44 -27.32
N ASN A 79 -14.51 39.31 -26.08
CA ASN A 79 -15.55 38.37 -25.68
C ASN A 79 -15.16 36.90 -25.94
N GLU A 80 -13.85 36.59 -26.04
CA GLU A 80 -13.39 35.22 -26.06
C GLU A 80 -13.62 34.57 -24.72
N LYS A 81 -14.01 33.30 -24.72
CA LYS A 81 -14.15 32.48 -23.52
C LYS A 81 -12.83 31.74 -23.23
N GLN A 82 -12.22 32.05 -22.10
CA GLN A 82 -11.17 31.23 -21.48
C GLN A 82 -11.86 30.24 -20.54
N VAL A 83 -11.80 28.97 -20.86
CA VAL A 83 -12.59 27.93 -20.24
C VAL A 83 -11.70 26.98 -19.49
N ALA A 84 -12.04 26.72 -18.23
CA ALA A 84 -11.40 25.65 -17.46
C ALA A 84 -12.45 24.57 -17.14
N CYS A 85 -12.11 23.32 -17.48
CA CYS A 85 -12.92 22.14 -17.22
C CYS A 85 -12.28 21.26 -16.18
N GLU A 86 -13.08 20.60 -15.37
CA GLU A 86 -12.68 19.55 -14.45
C GLU A 86 -13.08 18.18 -14.99
N GLY A 87 -12.23 17.16 -14.79
CA GLY A 87 -12.48 15.83 -15.31
C GLY A 87 -13.47 15.01 -14.50
N ALA A 88 -13.84 13.87 -15.05
CA ALA A 88 -14.97 13.06 -14.59
C ALA A 88 -14.87 12.57 -13.14
N LEU A 89 -13.68 12.37 -12.58
CA LEU A 89 -13.56 12.03 -11.15
C LEU A 89 -14.22 13.08 -10.23
N ALA A 90 -14.28 14.35 -10.67
CA ALA A 90 -14.96 15.40 -9.92
C ALA A 90 -16.47 15.19 -9.80
N PHE A 91 -17.09 14.36 -10.64
CA PHE A 91 -18.53 14.05 -10.51
C PHE A 91 -18.84 13.33 -9.19
N LEU A 92 -17.87 12.60 -8.64
CA LEU A 92 -17.99 11.97 -7.32
C LEU A 92 -18.13 12.99 -6.17
N LEU A 93 -17.81 14.27 -6.40
CA LEU A 93 -18.06 15.36 -5.44
C LEU A 93 -19.53 15.82 -5.43
N ASP A 94 -20.32 15.46 -6.45
CA ASP A 94 -21.70 15.88 -6.60
C ASP A 94 -22.69 15.05 -5.75
N SER A 95 -22.24 13.97 -5.12
CA SER A 95 -23.06 13.12 -4.26
C SER A 95 -22.51 13.08 -2.84
N MET A 96 -23.40 12.86 -1.87
CA MET A 96 -23.06 12.79 -0.45
C MET A 96 -23.44 11.42 0.10
N ILE A 97 -22.46 10.72 0.67
CA ILE A 97 -22.66 9.45 1.35
C ILE A 97 -23.10 9.71 2.78
N GLU A 98 -24.21 9.12 3.18
CA GLU A 98 -24.75 9.24 4.53
C GLU A 98 -23.89 8.54 5.57
N PRO A 99 -23.96 8.96 6.85
CA PRO A 99 -23.36 8.22 7.95
C PRO A 99 -23.81 6.75 7.94
N HIS A 100 -22.87 5.82 8.01
CA HIS A 100 -23.17 4.39 7.91
C HIS A 100 -22.15 3.53 8.65
N TYR A 101 -22.56 2.29 8.94
CA TYR A 101 -21.69 1.20 9.34
C TYR A 101 -21.66 0.15 8.23
N PHE A 102 -20.48 -0.22 7.80
CA PHE A 102 -20.29 -1.23 6.75
C PHE A 102 -19.28 -2.29 7.23
N GLU A 103 -19.63 -3.54 7.04
CA GLU A 103 -18.77 -4.69 7.37
C GLU A 103 -18.97 -5.76 6.31
N ASN A 104 -18.05 -5.84 5.35
CA ASN A 104 -18.05 -6.83 4.28
C ASN A 104 -16.66 -6.84 3.60
N SER A 105 -16.59 -7.19 2.30
CA SER A 105 -15.37 -7.13 1.53
C SER A 105 -15.04 -5.69 1.10
N PHE A 106 -13.75 -5.44 0.86
CA PHE A 106 -13.26 -4.17 0.35
C PHE A 106 -13.92 -3.80 -0.99
N VAL A 107 -14.06 -4.76 -1.90
CA VAL A 107 -14.72 -4.54 -3.20
C VAL A 107 -16.21 -4.24 -3.05
N SER A 108 -16.90 -4.89 -2.10
CA SER A 108 -18.31 -4.60 -1.83
C SER A 108 -18.53 -3.18 -1.31
N TYR A 109 -17.56 -2.61 -0.60
CA TYR A 109 -17.62 -1.21 -0.19
C TYR A 109 -17.51 -0.25 -1.38
N PHE A 110 -16.65 -0.56 -2.33
CA PHE A 110 -16.55 0.20 -3.57
C PHE A 110 -17.86 0.20 -4.34
N ASP A 111 -18.49 -0.98 -4.48
CA ASP A 111 -19.81 -1.11 -5.13
C ASP A 111 -20.88 -0.32 -4.38
N PHE A 112 -20.90 -0.37 -3.04
CA PHE A 112 -21.85 0.38 -2.22
C PHE A 112 -21.75 1.89 -2.50
N ILE A 113 -20.56 2.47 -2.47
CA ILE A 113 -20.35 3.90 -2.72
C ILE A 113 -20.78 4.28 -4.16
N LEU A 114 -20.51 3.43 -5.15
CA LEU A 114 -20.94 3.68 -6.53
C LEU A 114 -22.46 3.64 -6.69
N VAL A 115 -23.15 2.74 -6.01
CA VAL A 115 -24.61 2.66 -6.02
C VAL A 115 -25.21 3.93 -5.42
N GLU A 116 -24.70 4.37 -4.25
CA GLU A 116 -25.16 5.59 -3.59
C GLU A 116 -24.89 6.84 -4.44
N HIS A 117 -23.72 6.93 -5.08
CA HIS A 117 -23.40 8.01 -6.01
C HIS A 117 -24.36 8.04 -7.20
N ASN A 118 -24.50 6.91 -7.88
CA ASN A 118 -25.31 6.81 -9.10
C ASN A 118 -26.80 7.07 -8.85
N ALA A 119 -27.31 6.82 -7.65
CA ALA A 119 -28.68 7.12 -7.27
C ALA A 119 -28.97 8.62 -7.13
N GLN A 120 -27.92 9.45 -6.91
CA GLN A 120 -28.04 10.88 -6.64
C GLN A 120 -27.76 11.77 -7.84
N VAL A 121 -27.11 11.25 -8.90
CA VAL A 121 -26.65 12.06 -10.03
C VAL A 121 -27.32 11.67 -11.35
N GLU A 122 -27.29 12.58 -12.31
CA GLU A 122 -27.83 12.37 -13.65
C GLU A 122 -26.99 11.28 -14.40
N PRO A 123 -27.63 10.57 -15.39
CA PRO A 123 -26.96 9.44 -16.08
C PRO A 123 -25.59 9.78 -16.71
N GLU A 124 -25.41 11.02 -17.17
CA GLU A 124 -24.15 11.49 -17.76
C GLU A 124 -23.01 11.69 -16.74
N LYS A 125 -23.28 11.61 -15.45
CA LYS A 125 -22.27 11.67 -14.38
C LYS A 125 -22.05 10.33 -13.67
N GLN A 126 -22.88 9.34 -13.98
CA GLN A 126 -22.81 8.01 -13.37
C GLN A 126 -21.56 7.23 -13.83
N PHE A 127 -21.17 6.28 -13.00
CA PHE A 127 -20.08 5.36 -13.27
C PHE A 127 -20.56 3.91 -13.23
N VAL A 128 -19.94 3.10 -14.07
CA VAL A 128 -20.00 1.64 -13.97
C VAL A 128 -18.77 1.19 -13.15
N ARG A 129 -18.94 0.18 -12.31
CA ARG A 129 -17.80 -0.40 -11.63
C ARG A 129 -16.81 -0.97 -12.65
N GLY A 130 -15.58 -0.50 -12.55
CA GLY A 130 -14.45 -0.97 -13.33
C GLY A 130 -13.65 -2.04 -12.61
N SER A 131 -12.35 -2.08 -12.88
CA SER A 131 -11.41 -3.02 -12.28
C SER A 131 -10.99 -2.56 -10.88
N VAL A 132 -10.84 -3.52 -9.97
CA VAL A 132 -10.22 -3.33 -8.65
C VAL A 132 -9.01 -4.23 -8.60
N THR A 133 -7.80 -3.66 -8.62
CA THR A 133 -6.55 -4.41 -8.66
C THR A 133 -5.68 -4.22 -7.42
N VAL A 134 -6.15 -3.43 -6.46
CA VAL A 134 -5.53 -3.33 -5.15
C VAL A 134 -5.76 -4.59 -4.32
N ALA A 135 -4.93 -4.81 -3.30
CA ALA A 135 -5.11 -5.96 -2.41
C ALA A 135 -6.48 -5.90 -1.72
N GLU A 136 -7.15 -7.04 -1.67
CA GLU A 136 -8.43 -7.15 -0.96
C GLU A 136 -8.20 -7.37 0.55
N PHE A 137 -9.05 -6.71 1.34
CA PHE A 137 -9.07 -6.84 2.78
C PHE A 137 -10.40 -7.45 3.22
N MET A 138 -10.34 -8.45 4.10
CA MET A 138 -11.53 -9.06 4.67
C MET A 138 -11.28 -9.45 6.15
N PRO A 139 -12.14 -9.04 7.08
CA PRO A 139 -13.28 -8.12 6.90
C PRO A 139 -12.80 -6.68 6.71
N PHE A 140 -13.48 -5.91 5.87
CA PHE A 140 -13.31 -4.48 5.73
C PHE A 140 -14.46 -3.79 6.48
N THR A 141 -14.12 -3.08 7.55
CA THR A 141 -15.09 -2.42 8.42
C THR A 141 -14.91 -0.91 8.33
N VAL A 142 -15.99 -0.20 8.04
CA VAL A 142 -16.03 1.26 7.98
C VAL A 142 -17.16 1.77 8.87
N LYS A 143 -16.86 2.78 9.68
CA LYS A 143 -17.86 3.54 10.45
C LYS A 143 -17.73 5.01 10.07
N GLU A 144 -18.68 5.50 9.29
CA GLU A 144 -18.81 6.92 9.00
C GLU A 144 -19.85 7.56 9.93
N THR A 145 -19.47 8.67 10.54
CA THR A 145 -20.35 9.42 11.45
C THR A 145 -20.84 10.74 10.85
N GLU A 146 -20.29 11.14 9.70
CA GLU A 146 -20.57 12.40 9.03
C GLU A 146 -20.89 12.16 7.55
N TYR A 147 -21.60 13.09 6.95
CA TYR A 147 -21.77 13.12 5.50
C TYR A 147 -20.45 13.46 4.82
N ARG A 148 -20.08 12.67 3.81
CA ARG A 148 -18.89 12.92 2.98
C ARG A 148 -19.24 12.78 1.51
N SER A 149 -18.53 13.48 0.62
CA SER A 149 -18.67 13.21 -0.80
C SER A 149 -18.25 11.76 -1.13
N ALA A 150 -18.80 11.20 -2.22
CA ALA A 150 -18.33 9.89 -2.69
C ALA A 150 -16.84 9.90 -3.00
N PHE A 151 -16.30 11.02 -3.52
CA PHE A 151 -14.87 11.19 -3.76
C PHE A 151 -14.04 11.10 -2.48
N ASP A 152 -14.40 11.90 -1.45
CA ASP A 152 -13.66 11.91 -0.18
C ASP A 152 -13.77 10.57 0.57
N THR A 153 -14.93 9.89 0.43
CA THR A 153 -15.14 8.58 1.02
C THR A 153 -14.24 7.53 0.34
N LEU A 154 -14.21 7.49 -1.00
CA LEU A 154 -13.35 6.55 -1.73
C LEU A 154 -11.86 6.85 -1.51
N THR A 155 -11.46 8.11 -1.54
CA THR A 155 -10.04 8.47 -1.34
C THR A 155 -9.59 8.20 0.09
N GLY A 156 -10.32 8.66 1.10
CA GLY A 156 -9.93 8.54 2.50
C GLY A 156 -10.09 7.11 3.06
N ARG A 157 -11.01 6.29 2.52
CA ARG A 157 -11.22 4.93 3.06
C ARG A 157 -10.60 3.83 2.21
N MET A 158 -10.50 4.04 0.90
CA MET A 158 -10.02 2.97 0.01
C MET A 158 -8.66 3.27 -0.60
N VAL A 159 -8.46 4.47 -1.15
CA VAL A 159 -7.18 4.84 -1.77
C VAL A 159 -6.07 4.92 -0.72
N GLU A 160 -6.29 5.63 0.39
CA GLU A 160 -5.30 5.75 1.46
C GLU A 160 -4.98 4.40 2.11
N ALA A 161 -6.01 3.54 2.31
CA ALA A 161 -5.83 2.23 2.90
C ALA A 161 -5.07 1.24 2.00
N SER A 162 -5.30 1.30 0.68
CA SER A 162 -4.74 0.34 -0.27
C SER A 162 -3.46 0.80 -0.97
N GLY A 163 -3.10 2.09 -0.86
CA GLY A 163 -2.01 2.68 -1.65
C GLY A 163 -2.29 2.71 -3.16
N GLY A 164 -3.56 2.52 -3.57
CA GLY A 164 -4.00 2.56 -4.95
C GLY A 164 -4.35 3.97 -5.43
N TYR A 165 -4.99 4.03 -6.58
CA TYR A 165 -5.51 5.29 -7.14
C TYR A 165 -6.80 5.05 -7.91
N LEU A 166 -7.68 6.06 -7.94
CA LEU A 166 -8.87 6.06 -8.78
C LEU A 166 -8.51 6.45 -10.21
N SER A 167 -9.09 5.78 -11.18
CA SER A 167 -8.94 6.08 -12.60
C SER A 167 -10.26 5.98 -13.34
N VAL A 168 -10.44 6.80 -14.36
CA VAL A 168 -11.63 6.76 -15.21
C VAL A 168 -11.25 6.24 -16.59
N ARG A 169 -11.95 5.19 -17.01
CA ARG A 169 -11.82 4.59 -18.33
C ARG A 169 -13.12 4.73 -19.11
N TYR A 170 -12.99 4.98 -20.41
CA TYR A 170 -14.14 5.14 -21.30
C TYR A 170 -14.18 3.97 -22.28
N GLU A 171 -15.29 3.26 -22.34
CA GLU A 171 -15.46 2.12 -23.21
C GLU A 171 -16.95 1.96 -23.58
N ASN A 172 -17.23 1.75 -24.87
CA ASN A 172 -18.60 1.56 -25.39
C ASN A 172 -19.61 2.65 -24.94
N GLY A 173 -19.15 3.89 -24.87
CA GLY A 173 -19.97 5.04 -24.44
C GLY A 173 -20.28 5.07 -22.94
N LYS A 174 -19.67 4.19 -22.16
CA LYS A 174 -19.79 4.14 -20.69
C LYS A 174 -18.53 4.64 -20.02
N ARG A 175 -18.71 5.14 -18.81
CA ARG A 175 -17.61 5.59 -17.92
C ARG A 175 -17.43 4.57 -16.81
N TYR A 176 -16.25 3.96 -16.76
CA TYR A 176 -15.87 3.00 -15.73
C TYR A 176 -14.98 3.68 -14.70
N LEU A 177 -15.29 3.46 -13.42
CA LEU A 177 -14.42 3.85 -12.32
C LEU A 177 -13.61 2.65 -11.89
N ASP A 178 -12.29 2.75 -12.04
CA ASP A 178 -11.33 1.73 -11.64
C ASP A 178 -10.63 2.15 -10.34
N LEU A 179 -10.30 1.20 -9.47
CA LEU A 179 -9.42 1.37 -8.32
C LEU A 179 -8.19 0.49 -8.51
N LEU A 180 -7.09 1.11 -8.91
CA LEU A 180 -5.93 0.41 -9.42
C LEU A 180 -4.73 0.53 -8.49
N SER A 181 -3.97 -0.57 -8.37
CA SER A 181 -2.62 -0.51 -7.83
C SER A 181 -1.62 -0.19 -8.95
N PRO A 182 -0.70 0.74 -8.76
CA PRO A 182 0.33 1.03 -9.76
C PRO A 182 1.23 -0.16 -10.06
N TYR A 183 1.25 -1.17 -9.18
CA TYR A 183 2.11 -2.34 -9.28
C TYR A 183 1.40 -3.62 -9.73
N ALA A 184 0.06 -3.63 -9.78
CA ALA A 184 -0.72 -4.84 -10.10
C ALA A 184 -0.53 -5.31 -11.54
N ASP A 185 -0.27 -4.40 -12.47
CA ASP A 185 -0.04 -4.74 -13.87
C ASP A 185 1.39 -4.37 -14.32
N ALA A 186 2.32 -5.26 -13.98
CA ALA A 186 3.71 -5.13 -14.41
C ALA A 186 3.89 -5.23 -15.94
N THR A 187 2.85 -5.66 -16.66
CA THR A 187 2.87 -5.81 -18.13
C THR A 187 2.36 -4.56 -18.85
N ASN A 188 1.70 -3.62 -18.13
CA ASN A 188 1.24 -2.35 -18.68
C ASN A 188 2.40 -1.39 -18.94
N VAL A 189 3.31 -1.82 -19.79
CA VAL A 189 4.48 -1.04 -20.22
C VAL A 189 4.20 -0.45 -21.60
N SER A 190 4.45 0.84 -21.77
CA SER A 190 4.36 1.51 -23.06
C SER A 190 5.19 0.78 -24.14
N GLY A 191 4.62 0.63 -25.33
CA GLY A 191 5.36 0.17 -26.51
C GLY A 191 6.44 1.14 -26.96
N GLN A 192 6.38 2.41 -26.50
CA GLN A 192 7.38 3.42 -26.76
C GLN A 192 8.45 3.41 -25.66
N THR A 193 9.71 3.43 -26.04
CA THR A 193 10.84 3.75 -25.15
C THR A 193 11.23 5.21 -25.38
N ILE A 194 11.49 5.96 -24.29
CA ILE A 194 12.00 7.32 -24.37
C ILE A 194 13.53 7.26 -24.47
N GLU A 195 14.08 7.80 -25.55
CA GLU A 195 15.51 7.70 -25.87
C GLU A 195 16.05 9.02 -26.40
N VAL A 196 17.32 9.32 -26.04
CA VAL A 196 18.07 10.44 -26.61
C VAL A 196 18.23 10.24 -28.11
N GLY A 197 17.98 11.30 -28.90
CA GLY A 197 18.08 11.25 -30.34
C GLY A 197 16.91 10.56 -31.08
N LYS A 198 15.87 10.15 -30.36
CA LYS A 198 14.66 9.55 -30.92
C LYS A 198 13.42 10.41 -30.62
N ASN A 199 12.95 10.40 -29.39
CA ASN A 199 11.74 11.09 -28.98
C ASN A 199 11.89 11.89 -27.69
N LEU A 200 13.04 11.84 -27.02
CA LEU A 200 13.33 12.72 -25.91
C LEU A 200 13.61 14.13 -26.42
N LEU A 201 12.86 15.11 -25.94
CA LEU A 201 13.05 16.54 -26.25
C LEU A 201 13.75 17.27 -25.12
N ASP A 202 13.37 16.99 -23.88
CA ASP A 202 13.96 17.61 -22.68
C ASP A 202 13.82 16.67 -21.49
N ILE A 203 14.72 16.83 -20.52
CA ILE A 203 14.70 16.14 -19.24
C ILE A 203 15.19 17.07 -18.14
N SER A 204 14.41 17.16 -17.06
CA SER A 204 14.84 17.76 -15.82
C SER A 204 14.74 16.77 -14.67
N ARG A 205 15.71 16.82 -13.77
CA ARG A 205 15.72 15.99 -12.56
C ARG A 205 15.91 16.92 -11.36
N GLU A 206 14.95 16.90 -10.47
CA GLU A 206 14.99 17.69 -9.26
C GLU A 206 15.07 16.75 -8.05
N PHE A 207 15.95 17.06 -7.13
CA PHE A 207 16.05 16.40 -5.85
C PHE A 207 15.55 17.33 -4.76
N ALA A 208 14.42 17.01 -4.15
CA ALA A 208 13.82 17.79 -3.08
C ALA A 208 14.51 17.48 -1.74
N GLY A 209 15.65 18.12 -1.51
CA GLY A 209 16.45 17.93 -0.30
C GLY A 209 15.73 18.34 0.99
N GLU A 210 14.77 19.27 0.92
CA GLU A 210 13.92 19.67 2.05
C GLU A 210 12.97 18.55 2.52
N LYS A 211 12.77 17.53 1.71
CA LYS A 211 11.98 16.35 2.07
C LYS A 211 12.80 15.24 2.74
N VAL A 212 14.13 15.36 2.72
CA VAL A 212 15.02 14.39 3.41
C VAL A 212 14.81 14.45 4.91
N PHE A 213 14.65 13.31 5.54
CA PHE A 213 14.75 13.15 6.99
C PHE A 213 15.35 11.80 7.33
N THR A 214 16.23 11.78 8.32
CA THR A 214 17.00 10.58 8.69
C THR A 214 16.64 10.08 10.08
N ALA A 215 15.79 10.83 10.77
CA ALA A 215 15.27 10.49 12.09
C ALA A 215 13.79 10.84 12.17
N ILE A 216 13.01 10.00 12.83
CA ILE A 216 11.57 10.18 13.00
C ILE A 216 11.23 10.24 14.50
N ILE A 217 10.34 11.17 14.86
CA ILE A 217 9.68 11.23 16.16
C ILE A 217 8.25 10.74 15.93
N PRO A 218 7.98 9.45 16.10
CA PRO A 218 6.64 8.91 15.86
C PRO A 218 5.72 9.19 17.04
N LEU A 219 4.52 9.66 16.74
CA LEU A 219 3.44 9.86 17.72
C LEU A 219 2.23 9.04 17.27
N GLY A 220 1.67 8.27 18.17
CA GLY A 220 0.46 7.49 17.95
C GLY A 220 -0.82 8.25 18.28
N ALA A 221 -1.89 7.49 18.54
CA ALA A 221 -3.19 8.00 18.96
C ALA A 221 -3.08 8.89 20.21
N LYS A 222 -4.05 9.79 20.39
CA LYS A 222 -4.20 10.54 21.65
C LYS A 222 -4.54 9.58 22.78
N ILE A 223 -3.92 9.78 23.93
CA ILE A 223 -4.21 9.00 25.15
C ILE A 223 -5.48 9.56 25.75
N GLU A 224 -6.48 8.69 25.98
CA GLU A 224 -7.78 9.08 26.49
C GLU A 224 -7.67 9.86 27.81
N GLY A 225 -8.35 10.99 27.90
CA GLY A 225 -8.34 11.87 29.09
C GLY A 225 -7.11 12.76 29.20
N THR A 226 -6.20 12.79 28.21
CA THR A 226 -5.01 13.66 28.20
C THR A 226 -4.87 14.39 26.88
N GLU A 227 -3.99 15.41 26.84
CA GLU A 227 -3.55 16.06 25.59
C GLU A 227 -2.31 15.37 24.99
N GLU A 228 -1.81 14.33 25.62
CA GLU A 228 -0.60 13.63 25.19
C GLU A 228 -0.94 12.56 24.14
N ARG A 229 0.07 12.29 23.28
CA ARG A 229 0.01 11.22 22.30
C ARG A 229 0.88 10.05 22.73
N LEU A 230 0.49 8.86 22.32
CA LEU A 230 1.33 7.68 22.42
C LEU A 230 2.70 7.95 21.80
N ASN A 231 3.76 7.49 22.44
CA ASN A 231 5.12 7.57 21.93
C ASN A 231 5.87 6.26 22.13
N ILE A 232 7.06 6.14 21.56
CA ILE A 232 7.86 4.90 21.60
C ILE A 232 8.82 4.80 22.79
N LYS A 233 8.84 5.74 23.70
CA LYS A 233 9.82 5.77 24.82
C LYS A 233 9.81 4.50 25.65
N ALA A 234 8.63 3.95 25.95
CA ALA A 234 8.48 2.75 26.78
C ALA A 234 9.12 1.50 26.16
N VAL A 235 9.22 1.43 24.84
CA VAL A 235 9.71 0.27 24.07
C VAL A 235 11.03 0.52 23.37
N ASN A 236 11.55 1.75 23.43
CA ASN A 236 12.78 2.19 22.78
C ASN A 236 13.80 2.76 23.80
N SER A 237 13.99 2.05 24.93
CA SER A 237 14.98 2.39 25.96
C SER A 237 14.89 3.85 26.47
N GLY A 238 13.68 4.42 26.56
CA GLY A 238 13.44 5.78 27.01
C GLY A 238 13.63 6.85 25.91
N VAL A 239 14.01 6.45 24.69
CA VAL A 239 14.26 7.35 23.55
C VAL A 239 12.98 7.50 22.72
N GLY A 240 12.54 8.76 22.51
CA GLY A 240 11.30 9.07 21.79
C GLY A 240 11.44 9.20 20.27
N TYR A 241 12.56 8.80 19.71
CA TYR A 241 12.82 8.88 18.26
C TYR A 241 13.57 7.65 17.76
N PHE A 242 13.49 7.42 16.45
CA PHE A 242 14.22 6.37 15.74
C PHE A 242 15.10 7.00 14.64
N VAL A 243 16.32 6.48 14.44
CA VAL A 243 17.28 7.00 13.44
C VAL A 243 17.65 5.92 12.45
N ASN A 244 17.55 6.19 11.17
CA ASN A 244 18.17 5.40 10.13
C ASN A 244 19.67 5.74 10.06
N GLN A 245 20.51 4.87 10.60
CA GLN A 245 21.95 5.12 10.72
C GLN A 245 22.64 5.26 9.35
N THR A 246 22.22 4.50 8.35
CA THR A 246 22.74 4.58 6.98
C THR A 246 22.45 5.94 6.36
N ALA A 247 21.21 6.40 6.46
CA ALA A 247 20.81 7.70 5.97
C ALA A 247 21.48 8.84 6.75
N ALA A 248 21.60 8.71 8.07
CA ALA A 248 22.25 9.69 8.93
C ALA A 248 23.77 9.81 8.65
N ALA A 249 24.40 8.76 8.19
CA ALA A 249 25.80 8.81 7.75
C ALA A 249 25.99 9.62 6.45
N LEU A 250 24.98 9.63 5.56
CA LEU A 250 25.02 10.36 4.29
C LEU A 250 24.58 11.82 4.44
N TYR A 251 23.49 12.08 5.17
CA TYR A 251 22.81 13.38 5.20
C TYR A 251 22.87 14.09 6.56
N GLY A 252 23.48 13.46 7.58
CA GLY A 252 23.40 13.93 8.95
C GLY A 252 22.06 13.53 9.61
N LYS A 253 21.88 13.93 10.88
CA LYS A 253 20.62 13.68 11.61
C LYS A 253 19.61 14.79 11.34
N ILE A 254 18.56 14.48 10.58
CA ILE A 254 17.46 15.39 10.25
C ILE A 254 16.19 14.78 10.82
N TYR A 255 15.56 15.48 11.78
CA TYR A 255 14.41 14.98 12.50
C TYR A 255 13.10 15.42 11.85
N ARG A 256 12.11 14.51 11.79
CA ARG A 256 10.73 14.79 11.40
C ARG A 256 9.77 14.15 12.39
N GLN A 257 8.76 14.91 12.82
CA GLN A 257 7.63 14.36 13.55
C GLN A 257 6.63 13.76 12.56
N VAL A 258 6.18 12.53 12.83
CA VAL A 258 5.12 11.87 12.06
C VAL A 258 4.06 11.34 13.03
N ILE A 259 2.80 11.58 12.68
CA ILE A 259 1.65 11.19 13.50
C ILE A 259 0.97 10.00 12.85
N PHE A 260 0.76 8.94 13.62
CA PHE A 260 0.04 7.72 13.28
C PHE A 260 -1.20 7.64 14.17
N ASP A 261 -2.23 8.40 13.84
CA ASP A 261 -3.41 8.64 14.69
C ASP A 261 -4.14 7.37 15.14
N ASN A 262 -4.04 6.31 14.36
CA ASN A 262 -4.75 5.05 14.60
C ASN A 262 -3.93 4.02 15.39
N ILE A 263 -2.66 4.31 15.73
CA ILE A 263 -1.80 3.37 16.45
C ILE A 263 -1.86 3.63 17.95
N THR A 264 -2.37 2.66 18.69
CA THR A 264 -2.53 2.70 20.16
C THR A 264 -1.49 1.87 20.91
N ASN A 265 -0.71 1.03 20.20
CA ASN A 265 0.32 0.17 20.78
C ASN A 265 1.73 0.72 20.48
N PRO A 266 2.61 0.92 21.51
CA PRO A 266 3.94 1.50 21.31
C PRO A 266 4.90 0.60 20.51
N TYR A 267 4.76 -0.73 20.55
CA TYR A 267 5.55 -1.64 19.73
C TYR A 267 5.17 -1.55 18.26
N THR A 268 3.87 -1.54 17.97
CA THR A 268 3.36 -1.32 16.61
C THR A 268 3.83 0.03 16.09
N LEU A 269 3.76 1.08 16.93
CA LEU A 269 4.24 2.42 16.56
C LEU A 269 5.73 2.42 16.20
N LEU A 270 6.57 1.72 16.98
CA LEU A 270 8.00 1.61 16.68
C LEU A 270 8.26 0.86 15.37
N THR A 271 7.59 -0.26 15.13
CA THR A 271 7.75 -1.05 13.90
C THR A 271 7.32 -0.24 12.68
N THR A 272 6.10 0.31 12.69
CA THR A 272 5.58 1.14 11.60
C THR A 272 6.46 2.37 11.34
N ALA A 273 6.95 3.02 12.39
CA ALA A 273 7.85 4.17 12.26
C ALA A 273 9.20 3.80 11.65
N SER A 274 9.75 2.63 11.98
CA SER A 274 11.02 2.15 11.41
C SER A 274 10.88 1.79 9.92
N GLU A 275 9.78 1.16 9.53
CA GLU A 275 9.43 0.85 8.15
C GLU A 275 9.20 2.13 7.34
N TYR A 276 8.38 3.05 7.87
CA TYR A 276 8.14 4.34 7.26
C TYR A 276 9.45 5.13 7.02
N LEU A 277 10.36 5.15 8.01
CA LEU A 277 11.65 5.81 7.85
C LEU A 277 12.54 5.10 6.82
N ALA A 278 12.53 3.78 6.76
CA ALA A 278 13.30 3.01 5.80
C ALA A 278 12.88 3.29 4.34
N GLU A 279 11.60 3.56 4.12
CA GLU A 279 11.06 3.86 2.79
C GLU A 279 11.17 5.34 2.39
N ASN A 280 11.15 6.25 3.37
CA ASN A 280 10.98 7.68 3.10
C ASN A 280 12.19 8.54 3.51
N TYR A 281 13.34 7.96 3.86
CA TYR A 281 14.50 8.75 4.32
C TYR A 281 15.21 9.51 3.20
N THR A 282 15.04 9.10 1.95
CA THR A 282 15.62 9.78 0.79
C THR A 282 14.71 10.94 0.36
N GLY A 283 15.30 12.05 -0.04
CA GLY A 283 14.54 13.11 -0.68
C GLY A 283 13.81 12.59 -1.91
N GLU A 284 12.63 13.14 -2.13
CA GLU A 284 11.86 12.80 -3.34
C GLU A 284 12.62 13.28 -4.57
N THR A 285 12.87 12.38 -5.51
CA THR A 285 13.42 12.73 -6.82
C THR A 285 12.26 12.76 -7.81
N SER A 286 11.96 13.95 -8.32
CA SER A 286 11.03 14.10 -9.44
C SER A 286 11.81 14.17 -10.75
N ILE A 287 11.28 13.54 -11.77
CA ILE A 287 11.85 13.55 -13.11
C ILE A 287 10.76 14.00 -14.06
N GLU A 288 10.95 15.16 -14.68
CA GLU A 288 10.07 15.66 -15.72
C GLU A 288 10.74 15.41 -17.08
N ILE A 289 9.99 14.81 -17.98
CA ILE A 289 10.43 14.50 -19.33
C ILE A 289 9.48 15.16 -20.33
N THR A 290 10.03 15.87 -21.28
CA THR A 290 9.31 16.25 -22.49
C THR A 290 9.70 15.28 -23.59
N ALA A 291 8.70 14.56 -24.11
CA ALA A 291 8.92 13.56 -25.14
C ALA A 291 7.89 13.69 -26.26
N ALA A 292 8.31 13.51 -27.49
CA ALA A 292 7.41 13.38 -28.61
C ALA A 292 6.66 12.04 -28.50
N ASP A 293 5.33 12.08 -28.60
CA ASP A 293 4.50 10.89 -28.70
C ASP A 293 4.51 10.40 -30.16
N LEU A 294 5.26 9.32 -30.39
CA LEU A 294 5.44 8.75 -31.74
C LEU A 294 4.14 8.18 -32.33
N SER A 295 3.12 7.93 -31.51
CA SER A 295 1.79 7.51 -32.00
C SER A 295 1.10 8.55 -32.89
N GLY A 296 1.57 9.79 -32.86
CA GLY A 296 1.11 10.84 -33.78
C GLY A 296 1.67 10.70 -35.19
N VAL A 297 2.77 9.99 -35.37
CA VAL A 297 3.45 9.77 -36.65
C VAL A 297 3.26 8.33 -37.14
N ASP A 298 3.26 7.37 -36.21
CA ASP A 298 3.08 5.95 -36.49
C ASP A 298 1.94 5.40 -35.61
N TYR A 299 0.80 5.12 -36.22
CA TYR A 299 -0.40 4.61 -35.51
C TYR A 299 -0.31 3.14 -35.14
N THR A 300 0.78 2.47 -35.42
CA THR A 300 1.08 1.13 -34.86
C THR A 300 1.68 1.21 -33.47
N ILE A 301 2.07 2.41 -33.05
CA ILE A 301 2.67 2.69 -31.75
C ILE A 301 1.59 3.20 -30.79
N ASP A 302 1.43 2.55 -29.66
CA ASP A 302 0.55 3.02 -28.58
C ASP A 302 1.05 4.34 -28.00
N SER A 303 0.11 5.25 -27.76
CA SER A 303 0.41 6.52 -27.10
C SER A 303 0.68 6.35 -25.62
N PHE A 304 1.37 7.33 -25.04
CA PHE A 304 1.55 7.42 -23.58
C PHE A 304 0.21 7.57 -22.86
N ARG A 305 0.09 6.90 -21.70
CA ARG A 305 -1.08 6.96 -20.81
C ARG A 305 -0.64 7.11 -19.36
N VAL A 306 -1.38 7.89 -18.59
CA VAL A 306 -1.18 7.98 -17.13
C VAL A 306 -1.44 6.62 -16.50
N GLY A 307 -0.60 6.22 -15.53
CA GLY A 307 -0.65 4.90 -14.89
C GLY A 307 0.02 3.79 -15.68
N GLN A 308 0.62 4.09 -16.83
CA GLN A 308 1.42 3.17 -17.63
C GLN A 308 2.89 3.27 -17.25
N TRP A 309 3.61 2.16 -17.33
CA TRP A 309 5.05 2.14 -17.17
C TRP A 309 5.72 2.48 -18.50
N VAL A 310 6.81 3.23 -18.48
CA VAL A 310 7.60 3.61 -19.67
C VAL A 310 9.07 3.32 -19.44
N LYS A 311 9.71 2.76 -20.43
CA LYS A 311 11.15 2.56 -20.48
C LYS A 311 11.83 3.87 -20.87
N VAL A 312 12.85 4.27 -20.13
CA VAL A 312 13.61 5.50 -20.36
C VAL A 312 15.09 5.18 -20.43
N ASN A 313 15.72 5.55 -21.52
CA ASN A 313 17.15 5.42 -21.76
C ASN A 313 17.71 6.81 -22.12
N VAL A 314 18.25 7.49 -21.13
CA VAL A 314 18.78 8.85 -21.26
C VAL A 314 20.26 8.94 -20.89
N GLY A 315 21.00 7.85 -21.08
CA GLY A 315 22.45 7.83 -20.94
C GLY A 315 22.92 8.26 -19.55
N HIS A 316 23.67 9.37 -19.50
CA HIS A 316 24.32 9.85 -18.26
C HIS A 316 23.38 10.14 -17.08
N HIS A 317 22.08 10.28 -17.30
CA HIS A 317 21.13 10.51 -16.21
C HIS A 317 20.84 9.25 -15.38
N PHE A 318 21.09 8.05 -15.96
CA PHE A 318 20.82 6.75 -15.33
C PHE A 318 21.97 5.76 -15.54
N ASP A 319 23.21 6.23 -15.45
CA ASP A 319 24.43 5.40 -15.56
C ASP A 319 24.47 4.50 -16.82
N ASN A 320 23.87 4.99 -17.91
CA ASN A 320 23.68 4.30 -19.20
C ASN A 320 22.78 3.06 -19.15
N GLU A 321 21.99 2.89 -18.09
CA GLU A 321 21.00 1.82 -17.98
C GLU A 321 19.61 2.29 -18.42
N THR A 322 18.82 1.37 -18.97
CA THR A 322 17.40 1.60 -19.23
C THR A 322 16.63 1.34 -17.95
N GLN A 323 15.97 2.36 -17.46
CA GLN A 323 15.09 2.23 -16.28
C GLN A 323 13.62 2.32 -16.70
N THR A 324 12.73 1.77 -15.88
CA THR A 324 11.30 1.78 -16.12
C THR A 324 10.60 2.60 -15.05
N PHE A 325 9.86 3.61 -15.46
CA PHE A 325 9.19 4.55 -14.59
C PHE A 325 7.69 4.57 -14.81
N LEU A 326 6.92 4.89 -13.78
CA LEU A 326 5.48 5.12 -13.86
C LEU A 326 5.20 6.53 -14.40
N ILE A 327 4.32 6.64 -15.39
CA ILE A 327 3.82 7.93 -15.89
C ILE A 327 2.79 8.45 -14.88
N LYS A 328 3.15 9.47 -14.11
CA LYS A 328 2.29 10.09 -13.10
C LYS A 328 1.43 11.22 -13.65
N LYS A 329 1.97 11.99 -14.60
CA LYS A 329 1.24 13.11 -15.21
C LYS A 329 1.54 13.17 -16.70
N LEU A 330 0.54 13.56 -17.46
CA LEU A 330 0.61 13.77 -18.91
C LEU A 330 -0.03 15.11 -19.23
N SER A 331 0.72 16.00 -19.87
CA SER A 331 0.25 17.29 -20.36
C SER A 331 0.34 17.32 -21.86
N ILE A 332 -0.79 17.54 -22.53
CA ILE A 332 -0.91 17.49 -24.00
C ILE A 332 -1.47 18.83 -24.47
N ASN A 333 -0.72 19.53 -25.32
CA ASN A 333 -1.27 20.61 -26.11
C ASN A 333 -1.93 20.02 -27.37
N LEU A 334 -3.25 20.08 -27.46
CA LEU A 334 -3.97 19.44 -28.59
C LEU A 334 -3.70 20.11 -29.95
N LEU A 335 -3.19 21.35 -29.94
CA LEU A 335 -2.79 22.08 -31.15
C LEU A 335 -1.36 21.74 -31.58
N SER A 336 -0.52 21.27 -30.66
CA SER A 336 0.88 20.84 -30.90
C SER A 336 1.20 19.53 -30.16
N PRO A 337 0.58 18.41 -30.54
CA PRO A 337 0.70 17.16 -29.80
C PRO A 337 2.11 16.55 -29.75
N ALA A 338 3.00 17.00 -30.66
CA ALA A 338 4.39 16.54 -30.68
C ALA A 338 5.19 16.92 -29.42
N GLU A 339 4.76 17.95 -28.69
CA GLU A 339 5.42 18.46 -27.49
C GLU A 339 4.70 17.96 -26.20
N THR A 340 4.33 16.68 -26.18
CA THR A 340 3.70 16.09 -25.00
C THR A 340 4.68 16.04 -23.83
N LYS A 341 4.29 16.60 -22.70
CA LYS A 341 5.08 16.55 -21.47
C LYS A 341 4.63 15.41 -20.58
N ILE A 342 5.60 14.67 -20.06
CA ILE A 342 5.38 13.52 -19.19
C ILE A 342 6.11 13.78 -17.88
N VAL A 343 5.41 13.68 -16.76
CA VAL A 343 6.05 13.59 -15.46
C VAL A 343 6.07 12.12 -15.06
N ILE A 344 7.28 11.60 -14.89
CA ILE A 344 7.51 10.27 -14.38
C ILE A 344 7.92 10.35 -12.91
N GLY A 345 7.63 9.31 -12.19
CA GLY A 345 7.96 9.26 -10.76
C GLY A 345 8.57 7.94 -10.40
N GLU A 346 8.44 7.22 -9.54
CA GLU A 346 8.95 5.96 -9.03
C GLU A 346 9.58 5.02 -10.06
N VAL A 347 10.74 4.48 -9.74
CA VAL A 347 11.34 3.35 -10.48
C VAL A 347 10.45 2.12 -10.26
N LYS A 348 10.28 1.29 -11.27
CA LYS A 348 9.55 0.03 -11.16
C LYS A 348 10.21 -0.85 -10.10
N LYS A 349 9.57 -1.00 -8.94
CA LYS A 349 10.04 -1.86 -7.85
C LYS A 349 9.83 -3.33 -8.21
N GLY A 350 10.71 -4.20 -7.73
CA GLY A 350 10.51 -5.66 -7.84
C GLY A 350 9.24 -6.11 -7.08
N LEU A 351 8.70 -7.27 -7.44
CA LEU A 351 7.45 -7.79 -6.86
C LEU A 351 7.50 -7.91 -5.32
N SER A 352 8.69 -8.21 -4.76
CA SER A 352 8.93 -8.30 -3.32
C SER A 352 8.82 -6.94 -2.60
N GLU A 353 9.23 -5.85 -3.27
CA GLU A 353 9.14 -4.49 -2.72
C GLU A 353 7.72 -3.93 -2.83
N ALA A 354 6.99 -4.31 -3.89
CA ALA A 354 5.57 -3.96 -4.04
C ALA A 354 4.70 -4.60 -2.94
N VAL A 355 4.99 -5.86 -2.57
CA VAL A 355 4.28 -6.56 -1.48
C VAL A 355 4.57 -5.91 -0.13
N ALA A 356 5.80 -5.44 0.12
CA ALA A 356 6.14 -4.69 1.34
C ALA A 356 5.37 -3.35 1.43
N GLY A 357 5.22 -2.63 0.31
CA GLY A 357 4.43 -1.39 0.25
C GLY A 357 2.93 -1.63 0.54
N ILE A 358 2.37 -2.73 0.08
CA ILE A 358 0.98 -3.14 0.37
C ILE A 358 0.80 -3.49 1.86
N SER A 359 1.78 -4.17 2.46
CA SER A 359 1.77 -4.53 3.88
C SER A 359 1.68 -3.30 4.80
N ASN A 360 2.26 -2.17 4.40
CA ASN A 360 2.24 -0.93 5.18
C ASN A 360 0.91 -0.18 5.07
N SER A 361 0.21 -0.29 3.93
CA SER A 361 -1.13 0.28 3.75
C SER A 361 -2.21 -0.45 4.57
N VAL A 362 -2.00 -1.73 4.86
CA VAL A 362 -2.93 -2.56 5.66
C VAL A 362 -3.03 -2.07 7.11
N ASN A 363 -1.95 -1.49 7.65
CA ASN A 363 -1.92 -0.99 9.03
C ASN A 363 -2.71 0.30 9.24
N SER A 364 -3.20 0.96 8.19
CA SER A 364 -4.06 2.16 8.27
C SER A 364 -5.56 1.84 8.30
N ILE A 365 -5.94 0.56 8.13
CA ILE A 365 -7.33 0.12 8.28
C ILE A 365 -7.59 -0.05 9.77
N GLU A 366 -8.60 0.62 10.31
CA GLU A 366 -9.17 0.26 11.61
C GLU A 366 -9.75 -1.16 11.52
N VAL A 367 -8.90 -2.16 11.66
CA VAL A 367 -9.33 -3.46 12.14
C VAL A 367 -9.79 -3.20 13.58
N PRO A 368 -11.00 -3.60 14.02
CA PRO A 368 -11.31 -3.60 15.44
C PRO A 368 -10.19 -4.40 16.08
N GLU A 369 -9.41 -3.75 16.91
CA GLU A 369 -8.21 -4.28 17.53
C GLU A 369 -8.58 -5.55 18.27
N ALA A 370 -8.27 -6.70 17.70
CA ALA A 370 -7.90 -7.82 18.53
C ALA A 370 -6.61 -7.33 19.21
N VAL A 371 -6.78 -6.77 20.39
CA VAL A 371 -5.69 -6.23 21.20
C VAL A 371 -4.58 -7.25 21.16
N GLN A 372 -3.49 -6.97 20.41
CA GLN A 372 -2.33 -7.87 20.40
C GLN A 372 -1.89 -7.96 21.86
N PRO A 373 -1.89 -9.15 22.45
CA PRO A 373 -1.63 -9.27 23.86
C PRO A 373 -0.24 -8.73 24.17
N TYR A 374 -0.18 -7.68 24.99
CA TYR A 374 1.09 -7.12 25.44
C TYR A 374 1.59 -7.86 26.68
N VAL A 375 2.89 -7.88 26.88
CA VAL A 375 3.52 -8.52 28.02
C VAL A 375 3.21 -7.71 29.29
N MET A 376 2.38 -8.27 30.17
CA MET A 376 2.08 -7.68 31.47
C MET A 376 3.16 -7.94 32.50
N GLU A 377 3.74 -9.14 32.47
CA GLU A 377 4.73 -9.58 33.46
C GLU A 377 5.68 -10.57 32.82
N SER A 378 6.93 -10.56 33.22
CA SER A 378 7.93 -11.55 32.81
C SER A 378 8.82 -11.95 33.98
N GLY A 379 9.33 -13.17 33.96
CA GLY A 379 10.16 -13.67 35.05
C GLY A 379 10.82 -15.00 34.74
N LYS A 380 11.36 -15.62 35.80
CA LYS A 380 11.98 -16.93 35.72
C LYS A 380 11.52 -17.80 36.90
N THR A 381 11.10 -19.02 36.60
CA THR A 381 10.68 -20.01 37.60
C THR A 381 11.24 -21.38 37.23
N GLY A 382 12.10 -21.96 38.08
CA GLY A 382 12.78 -23.21 37.76
C GLY A 382 13.60 -23.13 36.48
N ILE A 383 13.31 -24.03 35.54
CA ILE A 383 13.98 -24.05 34.22
C ILE A 383 13.36 -23.07 33.21
N PHE A 384 12.20 -22.46 33.52
CA PHE A 384 11.44 -21.65 32.59
C PHE A 384 11.70 -20.17 32.76
N THR A 385 12.01 -19.49 31.67
CA THR A 385 11.85 -18.04 31.51
C THR A 385 10.51 -17.80 30.84
N TRP A 386 9.71 -16.88 31.34
CA TRP A 386 8.32 -16.76 30.93
C TRP A 386 7.84 -15.32 30.76
N LYS A 387 6.72 -15.16 30.04
CA LYS A 387 5.98 -13.92 29.83
C LYS A 387 4.51 -14.20 29.97
N LYS A 388 3.77 -13.30 30.66
CA LYS A 388 2.30 -13.23 30.69
C LYS A 388 1.82 -12.11 29.81
N PHE A 389 0.74 -12.33 29.10
CA PHE A 389 0.14 -11.35 28.20
C PHE A 389 -1.22 -10.87 28.71
N SER A 390 -1.66 -9.71 28.21
CA SER A 390 -2.90 -9.04 28.63
C SER A 390 -4.19 -9.80 28.29
N ASP A 391 -4.12 -10.77 27.39
CA ASP A 391 -5.24 -11.65 26.99
C ASP A 391 -5.33 -12.94 27.83
N ASN A 392 -4.64 -12.98 28.97
CA ASN A 392 -4.49 -14.15 29.81
C ASN A 392 -3.74 -15.33 29.13
N THR A 393 -2.95 -15.08 28.10
CA THR A 393 -2.02 -16.05 27.56
C THR A 393 -0.64 -15.94 28.20
N CYS A 394 0.15 -16.99 28.07
CA CYS A 394 1.55 -16.99 28.49
C CYS A 394 2.44 -17.70 27.47
N GLU A 395 3.67 -17.26 27.41
CA GLU A 395 4.77 -17.95 26.71
C GLU A 395 5.87 -18.28 27.70
N PHE A 396 6.47 -19.45 27.54
CA PHE A 396 7.61 -19.85 28.36
C PHE A 396 8.63 -20.62 27.53
N PHE A 397 9.90 -20.47 27.96
CA PHE A 397 11.07 -21.08 27.33
C PHE A 397 11.85 -21.82 28.39
N GLY A 398 12.22 -23.05 28.13
CA GLY A 398 12.97 -23.87 29.06
C GLY A 398 14.10 -24.66 28.40
N LYS A 399 15.06 -25.08 29.22
CA LYS A 399 16.14 -25.98 28.79
C LYS A 399 16.33 -27.08 29.80
N VAL A 400 16.32 -28.32 29.33
CA VAL A 400 16.68 -29.51 30.14
C VAL A 400 17.98 -30.07 29.60
N PRO A 401 19.05 -30.13 30.42
CA PRO A 401 20.30 -30.71 30.00
C PRO A 401 20.19 -32.25 29.87
N VAL A 402 20.82 -32.78 28.86
CA VAL A 402 20.96 -34.23 28.63
C VAL A 402 22.44 -34.58 28.70
N THR A 403 22.79 -35.52 29.58
CA THR A 403 24.17 -35.92 29.83
C THR A 403 24.33 -37.45 29.86
N GLY A 404 25.20 -37.99 29.01
CA GLY A 404 25.51 -39.43 29.00
C GLY A 404 24.28 -40.32 28.71
N TYR A 405 23.37 -39.84 27.86
CA TYR A 405 22.10 -40.53 27.61
C TYR A 405 22.22 -41.61 26.56
N ASP A 406 21.68 -42.80 26.85
CA ASP A 406 21.77 -43.97 25.99
C ASP A 406 20.43 -44.26 25.30
N ILE A 407 20.46 -44.51 24.00
CA ILE A 407 19.34 -44.90 23.15
C ILE A 407 19.55 -46.32 22.71
N THR A 408 18.98 -47.28 23.42
CA THR A 408 19.23 -48.74 23.22
C THR A 408 17.94 -49.58 23.11
N MET A 409 16.81 -49.05 23.54
CA MET A 409 15.55 -49.80 23.54
C MET A 409 14.86 -49.73 22.16
N ALA A 410 14.55 -50.89 21.58
CA ALA A 410 13.88 -50.95 20.30
C ALA A 410 12.44 -50.40 20.36
N LEU A 411 12.03 -49.62 19.31
CA LEU A 411 10.74 -48.99 19.16
C LEU A 411 10.34 -48.98 17.67
N GLY A 412 9.72 -50.07 17.17
CA GLY A 412 9.12 -50.12 15.84
C GLY A 412 10.04 -49.66 14.68
N GLY A 413 11.26 -50.18 14.60
CA GLY A 413 12.24 -49.76 13.59
C GLY A 413 13.09 -48.55 13.97
N TRP A 414 12.83 -47.96 15.12
CA TRP A 414 13.64 -46.91 15.78
C TRP A 414 14.13 -47.43 17.13
N TYR A 415 14.99 -46.65 17.77
CA TYR A 415 15.47 -46.90 19.14
C TYR A 415 15.13 -45.71 20.01
N ARG A 416 14.79 -45.94 21.27
CA ARG A 416 14.58 -44.92 22.30
C ARG A 416 15.47 -45.13 23.51
N GLY A 417 15.66 -44.10 24.29
CA GLY A 417 16.20 -44.20 25.63
C GLY A 417 15.14 -44.25 26.74
N ALA A 418 15.53 -44.22 27.97
CA ALA A 418 14.65 -44.04 29.13
C ALA A 418 14.06 -42.60 29.12
N ASN A 419 13.10 -42.33 29.99
CA ASN A 419 12.65 -40.96 30.20
C ASN A 419 13.80 -40.10 30.76
N ILE A 420 13.96 -38.90 30.23
CA ILE A 420 15.05 -38.00 30.64
C ILE A 420 14.78 -37.41 32.02
N TYR A 421 13.50 -37.29 32.37
CA TYR A 421 13.01 -36.80 33.67
C TYR A 421 11.63 -37.42 34.01
N ASP A 422 11.27 -37.36 35.28
CA ASP A 422 10.00 -37.87 35.80
C ASP A 422 8.81 -36.98 35.42
N ALA A 423 7.61 -37.55 35.40
CA ALA A 423 6.38 -36.87 34.94
C ALA A 423 6.04 -35.57 35.70
N THR A 424 6.54 -35.40 36.92
CA THR A 424 6.32 -34.25 37.77
C THR A 424 7.57 -33.44 38.09
N ALA A 425 8.65 -33.67 37.30
CA ALA A 425 9.95 -33.02 37.57
C ALA A 425 9.94 -31.51 37.32
N TYR A 426 9.18 -31.05 36.34
CA TYR A 426 9.15 -29.65 35.92
C TYR A 426 7.73 -29.12 35.88
N ALA A 427 7.28 -28.48 36.96
CA ALA A 427 6.00 -27.77 37.00
C ALA A 427 6.07 -26.51 36.11
N TYR A 428 4.97 -26.20 35.43
CA TYR A 428 4.86 -24.94 34.72
C TYR A 428 4.86 -23.74 35.69
N PRO A 429 5.29 -22.56 35.23
CA PRO A 429 5.34 -21.39 36.10
C PRO A 429 3.98 -20.86 36.51
N PHE A 430 2.88 -21.38 35.90
CA PHE A 430 1.51 -20.92 36.09
C PHE A 430 0.50 -22.06 36.10
N GLU A 431 -0.66 -21.82 36.75
CA GLU A 431 -1.84 -22.63 36.54
C GLU A 431 -2.50 -22.27 35.21
N MET A 432 -2.74 -23.28 34.39
CA MET A 432 -3.32 -23.13 33.04
C MET A 432 -4.74 -23.70 32.98
N THR A 433 -5.55 -23.18 32.06
CA THR A 433 -6.92 -23.70 31.83
C THR A 433 -6.92 -25.05 31.13
N GLU A 434 -5.87 -25.32 30.35
CA GLU A 434 -5.67 -26.56 29.58
C GLU A 434 -4.16 -26.83 29.40
N ALA A 435 -3.81 -27.99 28.88
CA ALA A 435 -2.42 -28.32 28.57
C ALA A 435 -1.87 -27.33 27.51
N PRO A 436 -0.67 -26.76 27.73
CA PRO A 436 -0.10 -25.79 26.79
C PRO A 436 0.31 -26.45 25.49
N ALA A 437 0.29 -25.68 24.40
CA ALA A 437 0.93 -26.07 23.16
C ALA A 437 2.47 -26.03 23.32
N LEU A 438 3.15 -27.13 23.02
CA LEU A 438 4.60 -27.28 23.20
C LEU A 438 5.31 -27.54 21.89
N GLU A 439 6.40 -26.82 21.68
CA GLU A 439 7.43 -27.16 20.70
C GLU A 439 8.69 -27.63 21.46
N VAL A 440 9.15 -28.85 21.16
CA VAL A 440 10.29 -29.44 21.85
C VAL A 440 11.32 -29.89 20.82
N THR A 441 12.55 -29.41 20.97
CA THR A 441 13.66 -29.73 20.08
C THR A 441 14.87 -30.20 20.87
N PHE A 442 15.67 -31.10 20.27
CA PHE A 442 16.93 -31.55 20.86
C PHE A 442 18.11 -30.91 20.11
N GLN A 443 18.97 -30.23 20.86
CA GLN A 443 20.22 -29.67 20.37
C GLN A 443 21.39 -30.51 20.90
N THR A 444 22.00 -31.33 20.03
CA THR A 444 23.16 -32.14 20.37
C THR A 444 24.40 -31.28 20.59
N ARG A 445 25.30 -31.75 21.51
CA ARG A 445 26.62 -31.17 21.75
C ARG A 445 27.78 -32.02 21.25
N ASN A 446 27.54 -33.30 20.97
CA ASN A 446 28.60 -34.25 20.54
C ASN A 446 28.32 -34.86 19.14
N GLY A 447 27.48 -34.19 18.32
CA GLY A 447 27.21 -34.62 16.94
C GLY A 447 26.26 -35.81 16.79
N LEU A 448 25.77 -36.40 17.90
CA LEU A 448 24.82 -37.52 17.87
C LEU A 448 23.41 -37.00 17.78
N ALA A 449 22.90 -36.81 16.56
CA ALA A 449 21.54 -36.30 16.32
C ALA A 449 20.47 -37.30 16.83
N ALA A 450 19.42 -36.77 17.44
CA ALA A 450 18.24 -37.47 17.89
C ALA A 450 17.02 -36.55 17.85
N ILE A 451 15.83 -37.14 17.90
CA ILE A 451 14.56 -36.40 17.96
C ILE A 451 14.03 -36.50 19.39
N ALA A 452 13.60 -35.38 19.96
CA ALA A 452 12.90 -35.36 21.24
C ALA A 452 11.43 -35.77 21.02
N TRP A 453 10.96 -36.72 21.83
CA TRP A 453 9.58 -37.20 21.82
C TRP A 453 8.97 -36.96 23.19
N ILE A 454 7.84 -36.27 23.25
CA ILE A 454 7.14 -35.98 24.50
C ILE A 454 5.82 -36.75 24.60
N TYR A 455 5.44 -37.14 25.81
CA TYR A 455 4.16 -37.70 26.09
C TYR A 455 3.75 -37.44 27.54
N SER A 456 2.45 -37.44 27.82
CA SER A 456 1.92 -37.33 29.17
C SER A 456 1.01 -38.51 29.48
N ALA A 457 0.96 -38.91 30.74
CA ALA A 457 0.14 -40.01 31.22
C ALA A 457 -1.35 -39.68 31.19
N ASP A 458 -1.71 -38.45 31.50
CA ASP A 458 -3.08 -37.93 31.56
C ASP A 458 -3.13 -36.40 31.34
N ALA A 459 -4.35 -35.87 31.12
CA ALA A 459 -4.58 -34.46 30.82
C ALA A 459 -4.24 -33.55 32.01
N ALA A 460 -4.50 -33.98 33.23
CA ALA A 460 -4.23 -33.16 34.42
C ALA A 460 -2.71 -32.99 34.64
N THR A 461 -1.92 -34.05 34.46
CA THR A 461 -0.47 -34.00 34.49
C THR A 461 0.08 -33.12 33.36
N ALA A 462 -0.46 -33.25 32.14
CA ALA A 462 -0.06 -32.43 30.99
C ALA A 462 -0.37 -30.93 31.17
N GLN A 463 -1.38 -30.60 31.96
CA GLN A 463 -1.77 -29.21 32.28
C GLN A 463 -0.85 -28.56 33.33
N ALA A 464 -0.29 -29.34 34.25
CA ALA A 464 0.46 -28.85 35.38
C ALA A 464 2.00 -28.96 35.22
N TYR A 465 2.45 -29.93 34.46
CA TYR A 465 3.86 -30.31 34.35
C TYR A 465 4.29 -30.51 32.92
N LEU A 466 5.58 -30.26 32.66
CA LEU A 466 6.20 -30.58 31.37
C LEU A 466 6.06 -32.10 31.11
N PRO A 467 5.48 -32.51 29.95
CA PRO A 467 5.36 -33.92 29.60
C PRO A 467 6.71 -34.63 29.60
N GLN A 468 6.71 -35.90 29.99
CA GLN A 468 7.93 -36.72 29.96
C GLN A 468 8.52 -36.75 28.54
N CYS A 469 9.84 -36.78 28.48
CA CYS A 469 10.58 -36.76 27.23
C CYS A 469 11.61 -37.87 27.17
N TYR A 470 11.72 -38.49 26.01
CA TYR A 470 12.86 -39.37 25.64
C TYR A 470 13.37 -39.01 24.24
N LEU A 471 14.59 -39.41 23.94
CA LEU A 471 15.12 -39.21 22.60
C LEU A 471 14.97 -40.49 21.77
N ILE A 472 14.70 -40.30 20.48
CA ILE A 472 14.61 -41.41 19.50
C ILE A 472 15.56 -41.17 18.33
N ARG A 473 16.04 -42.26 17.73
CA ARG A 473 16.85 -42.23 16.50
C ARG A 473 16.78 -43.59 15.77
N PRO A 474 17.08 -43.65 14.46
CA PRO A 474 17.00 -44.90 13.70
C PRO A 474 18.07 -45.92 14.03
N VAL A 475 19.11 -45.56 14.78
CA VAL A 475 20.19 -46.45 15.21
C VAL A 475 20.45 -46.27 16.71
N THR A 476 21.03 -47.31 17.38
CA THR A 476 21.45 -47.19 18.76
C THR A 476 22.53 -46.14 18.96
N GLY A 477 22.64 -45.56 20.15
CA GLY A 477 23.66 -44.62 20.52
C GLY A 477 23.82 -44.53 22.01
N THR A 478 25.04 -44.35 22.46
CA THR A 478 25.42 -44.21 23.88
C THR A 478 26.15 -42.90 24.12
N GLY A 479 26.06 -42.37 25.32
CA GLY A 479 26.77 -41.16 25.70
C GLY A 479 26.34 -39.93 24.94
N ILE A 480 25.00 -39.71 24.74
CA ILE A 480 24.49 -38.55 24.06
C ILE A 480 24.45 -37.35 25.01
N TYR A 481 24.95 -36.21 24.53
CA TYR A 481 25.00 -34.97 25.28
C TYR A 481 24.31 -33.86 24.50
N GLY A 482 23.56 -33.01 25.19
CA GLY A 482 22.86 -31.90 24.55
C GLY A 482 21.93 -31.15 25.47
N ASN A 483 21.00 -30.44 24.88
CA ASN A 483 19.87 -29.81 25.60
C ASN A 483 18.58 -30.10 24.86
N ILE A 484 17.50 -30.32 25.61
CA ILE A 484 16.13 -30.22 25.13
C ILE A 484 15.73 -28.76 25.30
N ASN A 485 15.41 -28.09 24.22
CA ASN A 485 14.84 -26.76 24.22
C ASN A 485 13.32 -26.89 24.14
N ILE A 486 12.63 -26.13 24.96
CA ILE A 486 11.18 -26.13 25.11
C ILE A 486 10.66 -24.73 24.87
N ILE A 487 9.69 -24.60 24.02
CA ILE A 487 8.89 -23.40 23.80
C ILE A 487 7.45 -23.78 24.06
N GLY A 488 6.77 -23.07 24.94
CA GLY A 488 5.37 -23.33 25.27
C GLY A 488 4.51 -22.09 25.23
N LYS A 489 3.26 -22.28 24.83
CA LYS A 489 2.18 -21.28 24.89
C LYS A 489 0.97 -21.89 25.55
N GLY A 490 0.37 -21.14 26.48
CA GLY A 490 -0.80 -21.59 27.21
C GLY A 490 -1.73 -20.46 27.60
N LYS A 491 -2.92 -20.82 28.07
CA LYS A 491 -3.92 -19.90 28.60
C LYS A 491 -3.97 -20.01 30.13
N LEU A 492 -3.83 -18.88 30.80
CA LEU A 492 -3.85 -18.80 32.25
C LEU A 492 -5.27 -19.02 32.78
N LYS A 493 -5.38 -19.59 34.02
CA LYS A 493 -6.66 -19.64 34.75
C LYS A 493 -7.11 -18.27 35.22
#